data_18e062591194cfdd30d8465868c44aa9
#
_entry.id   18e062591194cfdd30d8465868c44aa9
#
_cell.length_a   1.000
_cell.length_b   1.000
_cell.length_c   1.000
_cell.angle_alpha   90.00
_cell.angle_beta   90.00
_cell.angle_gamma   90.00
#
_symmetry.space_group_name_H-M   'P 1'
#
loop_
_entity.id
_entity.type
_entity.pdbx_description
1 polymer ?
#
loop_
_entity_poly.entity_id
_entity_poly.type
_entity_poly.pdbx_seq_one_letter_code
_entity_poly.pdbx_strand_id
1 'polypeptide(L)'
;MSTKKKPITKIEQPKTQSRAAQLHYLAQLRGEIEEEKPKLNKKKFAIISLIILAILAGLLVYSSFLFNAIESANVDLKTSSRSLILFLGKGTDAVLEGAADVTADDLTKLNSWSSIMLLIRVVAIAGLVVYGFFAFITLLQPKRRKPNRSFWGDLGIYTLLFIIAVAMAFPMVFSIAASLKPLDELFRFPPKVFPDHPTFDNFSDLIVTMGQSWVPFSRYLINTVFITFVGTFGHVLIASMAAFVLSKYDFPGGKGFFKIVVTALMFTGYVTGIPNFVIMSKMGIIDTYFAVILPAFAAPIGLFLMKQFMESLPNSLIEAAHLDGAGEMRIFWSIVMPNVKPAWLTISIFSVQSLWNTNAATVIRTESKKTLVYALQQIQAGGIARTGQAAAVTVVVMLVPITIFILFQGQIVETMSSSGLKD
;
A
#
# COMPACT_ATOMS: atom_id res chain seq x y z
N MET A 1 -17.46 -15.21 -48.28
CA MET A 1 -18.89 -15.14 -47.94
C MET A 1 -19.18 -13.78 -47.30
N SER A 2 -19.86 -12.92 -48.07
CA SER A 2 -20.10 -11.51 -47.77
C SER A 2 -21.31 -11.41 -46.85
N THR A 3 -21.13 -10.94 -45.62
CA THR A 3 -22.23 -10.60 -44.71
C THR A 3 -22.76 -9.19 -45.08
N LYS A 4 -23.87 -9.15 -45.75
CA LYS A 4 -24.65 -7.93 -46.06
C LYS A 4 -25.04 -7.22 -44.75
N LYS A 5 -24.46 -6.04 -44.49
CA LYS A 5 -25.01 -5.07 -43.54
C LYS A 5 -26.36 -4.60 -44.03
N LYS A 6 -27.41 -4.81 -43.26
CA LYS A 6 -28.73 -4.14 -43.46
C LYS A 6 -28.55 -2.63 -43.36
N PRO A 7 -29.15 -1.83 -44.27
CA PRO A 7 -29.07 -0.38 -44.19
C PRO A 7 -29.85 0.12 -42.96
N ILE A 8 -29.22 1.02 -42.23
CA ILE A 8 -29.83 1.75 -41.13
C ILE A 8 -30.93 2.63 -41.75
N THR A 9 -32.17 2.28 -41.51
CA THR A 9 -33.33 3.11 -41.89
C THR A 9 -33.16 4.46 -41.22
N LYS A 10 -33.14 5.55 -42.02
CA LYS A 10 -33.17 6.94 -41.54
C LYS A 10 -34.40 7.12 -40.65
N ILE A 11 -34.18 7.20 -39.34
CA ILE A 11 -35.24 7.56 -38.39
C ILE A 11 -35.36 9.08 -38.46
N GLU A 12 -36.47 9.55 -39.04
CA GLU A 12 -36.81 10.98 -39.07
C GLU A 12 -36.96 11.52 -37.64
N GLN A 13 -36.20 12.56 -37.33
CA GLN A 13 -36.35 13.25 -36.07
C GLN A 13 -37.71 13.94 -35.99
N PRO A 14 -38.55 13.67 -35.00
CA PRO A 14 -39.82 14.39 -34.86
C PRO A 14 -39.53 15.83 -34.45
N LYS A 15 -39.71 16.75 -35.38
CA LYS A 15 -39.72 18.19 -35.13
C LYS A 15 -41.00 18.49 -34.32
N THR A 16 -40.91 18.89 -33.07
CA THR A 16 -41.99 19.26 -32.15
C THR A 16 -42.65 18.11 -31.38
N GLN A 17 -41.95 17.51 -30.45
CA GLN A 17 -42.58 16.72 -29.38
C GLN A 17 -42.11 17.18 -28.00
N SER A 18 -43.00 17.06 -27.00
CA SER A 18 -42.75 17.45 -25.61
C SER A 18 -41.47 16.80 -25.06
N ARG A 19 -40.82 17.46 -24.11
CA ARG A 19 -39.61 16.97 -23.42
C ARG A 19 -39.73 15.51 -22.93
N ALA A 20 -40.94 15.07 -22.60
CA ALA A 20 -41.28 13.70 -22.22
C ALA A 20 -41.13 12.69 -23.38
N ALA A 21 -41.51 13.06 -24.62
CA ALA A 21 -41.36 12.20 -25.79
C ALA A 21 -39.89 12.06 -26.23
N GLN A 22 -39.09 13.10 -26.08
CA GLN A 22 -37.64 13.05 -26.31
C GLN A 22 -36.95 12.14 -25.29
N LEU A 23 -37.33 12.19 -24.03
CA LEU A 23 -36.80 11.31 -22.99
C LEU A 23 -37.22 9.86 -23.21
N HIS A 24 -38.43 9.60 -23.68
CA HIS A 24 -38.90 8.25 -24.01
C HIS A 24 -38.16 7.67 -25.24
N TYR A 25 -37.91 8.49 -26.26
CA TYR A 25 -37.12 8.11 -27.44
C TYR A 25 -35.66 7.82 -27.08
N LEU A 26 -35.04 8.65 -26.24
CA LEU A 26 -33.70 8.42 -25.72
C LEU A 26 -33.62 7.17 -24.82
N ALA A 27 -34.69 6.87 -24.09
CA ALA A 27 -34.77 5.65 -23.29
C ALA A 27 -34.92 4.39 -24.16
N GLN A 28 -35.68 4.45 -25.27
CA GLN A 28 -35.74 3.35 -26.24
C GLN A 28 -34.43 3.13 -26.97
N LEU A 29 -33.75 4.19 -27.44
CA LEU A 29 -32.41 4.09 -28.02
C LEU A 29 -31.41 3.51 -27.03
N ARG A 30 -31.52 3.83 -25.75
CA ARG A 30 -30.68 3.27 -24.68
C ARG A 30 -30.98 1.80 -24.45
N GLY A 31 -32.22 1.36 -24.55
CA GLY A 31 -32.65 -0.04 -24.46
C GLY A 31 -32.13 -0.88 -25.63
N GLU A 32 -32.22 -0.38 -26.86
CA GLU A 32 -31.70 -1.08 -28.06
C GLU A 32 -30.16 -1.22 -28.04
N ILE A 33 -29.47 -0.23 -27.50
CA ILE A 33 -27.99 -0.33 -27.31
C ILE A 33 -27.63 -1.33 -26.20
N GLU A 34 -28.49 -1.54 -25.19
CA GLU A 34 -28.27 -2.51 -24.13
C GLU A 34 -28.54 -3.96 -24.56
N GLU A 35 -29.40 -4.21 -25.56
CA GLU A 35 -29.73 -5.58 -26.03
C GLU A 35 -28.65 -6.21 -26.91
N GLU A 36 -27.77 -5.46 -27.55
CA GLU A 36 -26.75 -5.99 -28.48
C GLU A 36 -25.44 -6.47 -27.80
N LYS A 37 -25.31 -6.41 -26.48
CA LYS A 37 -24.09 -6.83 -25.81
C LYS A 37 -24.21 -8.28 -25.29
N PRO A 38 -23.30 -9.20 -25.68
CA PRO A 38 -23.31 -10.57 -25.16
C PRO A 38 -23.20 -10.53 -23.64
N LYS A 39 -24.26 -10.91 -22.93
CA LYS A 39 -24.27 -11.06 -21.48
C LYS A 39 -23.25 -12.13 -21.13
N LEU A 40 -22.14 -11.72 -20.50
CA LEU A 40 -21.16 -12.66 -19.98
C LEU A 40 -21.88 -13.62 -19.03
N ASN A 41 -21.98 -14.91 -19.40
CA ASN A 41 -22.64 -15.88 -18.56
C ASN A 41 -21.74 -16.17 -17.36
N LYS A 42 -22.03 -15.49 -16.24
CA LYS A 42 -21.23 -15.56 -14.99
C LYS A 42 -21.03 -17.01 -14.52
N LYS A 43 -22.01 -17.90 -14.74
CA LYS A 43 -21.88 -19.33 -14.41
C LYS A 43 -20.84 -20.02 -15.29
N LYS A 44 -20.88 -19.82 -16.62
CA LYS A 44 -19.88 -20.39 -17.52
C LYS A 44 -18.49 -19.85 -17.24
N PHE A 45 -18.37 -18.53 -16.98
CA PHE A 45 -17.10 -17.91 -16.63
C PHE A 45 -16.54 -18.45 -15.30
N ALA A 46 -17.37 -18.60 -14.27
CA ALA A 46 -16.96 -19.17 -12.98
C ALA A 46 -16.47 -20.62 -13.14
N ILE A 47 -17.16 -21.45 -13.93
CA ILE A 47 -16.74 -22.84 -14.20
C ILE A 47 -15.40 -22.89 -14.92
N ILE A 48 -15.22 -22.09 -15.99
CA ILE A 48 -13.96 -22.02 -16.74
C ILE A 48 -12.82 -21.53 -15.83
N SER A 49 -13.08 -20.52 -14.97
CA SER A 49 -12.12 -20.01 -14.01
C SER A 49 -11.70 -21.07 -13.00
N LEU A 50 -12.64 -21.86 -12.52
CA LEU A 50 -12.40 -22.96 -11.57
C LEU A 50 -11.56 -24.06 -12.21
N ILE A 51 -11.81 -24.41 -13.46
CA ILE A 51 -11.02 -25.38 -14.23
C ILE A 51 -9.59 -24.90 -14.43
N ILE A 52 -9.39 -23.63 -14.84
CA ILE A 52 -8.05 -23.06 -15.04
C ILE A 52 -7.28 -23.00 -13.72
N LEU A 53 -7.93 -22.58 -12.61
CA LEU A 53 -7.34 -22.61 -11.29
C LEU A 53 -6.94 -24.03 -10.86
N ALA A 54 -7.77 -25.02 -11.12
CA ALA A 54 -7.46 -26.41 -10.82
C ALA A 54 -6.28 -26.95 -11.64
N ILE A 55 -6.18 -26.59 -12.91
CA ILE A 55 -5.03 -26.94 -13.77
C ILE A 55 -3.74 -26.30 -13.26
N LEU A 56 -3.78 -25.00 -12.93
CA LEU A 56 -2.62 -24.27 -12.39
C LEU A 56 -2.19 -24.83 -11.03
N ALA A 57 -3.14 -25.15 -10.15
CA ALA A 57 -2.88 -25.80 -8.86
C ALA A 57 -2.28 -27.20 -9.04
N GLY A 58 -2.79 -27.99 -9.98
CA GLY A 58 -2.24 -29.29 -10.34
C GLY A 58 -0.81 -29.21 -10.85
N LEU A 59 -0.51 -28.26 -11.72
CA LEU A 59 0.87 -27.97 -12.19
C LEU A 59 1.80 -27.58 -11.04
N LEU A 60 1.30 -26.83 -10.07
CA LEU A 60 2.06 -26.40 -8.90
C LEU A 60 2.39 -27.58 -7.97
N VAL A 61 1.40 -28.43 -7.70
CA VAL A 61 1.60 -29.65 -6.91
C VAL A 61 2.58 -30.59 -7.62
N TYR A 62 2.40 -30.78 -8.92
CA TYR A 62 3.28 -31.64 -9.72
C TYR A 62 4.72 -31.10 -9.75
N SER A 63 4.90 -29.79 -10.00
CA SER A 63 6.25 -29.16 -9.98
C SER A 63 6.89 -29.20 -8.59
N SER A 64 6.11 -29.11 -7.50
CA SER A 64 6.62 -29.24 -6.14
C SER A 64 7.05 -30.67 -5.83
N PHE A 65 6.28 -31.66 -6.25
CA PHE A 65 6.63 -33.07 -6.12
C PHE A 65 7.93 -33.37 -6.85
N LEU A 66 8.06 -32.90 -8.11
CA LEU A 66 9.26 -33.06 -8.93
C LEU A 66 10.49 -32.38 -8.31
N PHE A 67 10.31 -31.15 -7.82
CA PHE A 67 11.39 -30.39 -7.19
C PHE A 67 11.90 -31.09 -5.90
N ASN A 68 11.00 -31.52 -5.05
CA ASN A 68 11.36 -32.21 -3.80
C ASN A 68 12.04 -33.56 -4.10
N ALA A 69 11.63 -34.27 -5.14
CA ALA A 69 12.27 -35.50 -5.56
C ALA A 69 13.68 -35.26 -6.12
N ILE A 70 13.90 -34.18 -6.87
CA ILE A 70 15.23 -33.77 -7.36
C ILE A 70 16.12 -33.31 -6.21
N GLU A 71 15.58 -32.57 -5.24
CA GLU A 71 16.32 -32.10 -4.07
C GLU A 71 16.72 -33.26 -3.15
N SER A 72 15.83 -34.21 -2.88
CA SER A 72 16.15 -35.43 -2.13
C SER A 72 17.20 -36.29 -2.84
N ALA A 73 17.11 -36.40 -4.17
CA ALA A 73 18.11 -37.11 -4.97
C ALA A 73 19.49 -36.42 -4.96
N ASN A 74 19.55 -35.09 -4.92
CA ASN A 74 20.80 -34.32 -4.77
C ASN A 74 21.45 -34.52 -3.38
N VAL A 75 20.67 -34.69 -2.34
CA VAL A 75 21.18 -35.01 -0.98
C VAL A 75 21.67 -36.46 -0.90
N ASP A 76 21.00 -37.39 -1.60
CA ASP A 76 21.31 -38.82 -1.61
C ASP A 76 22.30 -39.23 -2.73
N LEU A 77 22.78 -38.33 -3.58
CA LEU A 77 23.74 -38.61 -4.65
C LEU A 77 25.08 -39.21 -4.16
N LYS A 78 25.37 -39.14 -2.88
CA LYS A 78 26.48 -39.91 -2.26
C LYS A 78 26.08 -41.37 -1.96
N THR A 79 24.80 -41.72 -1.97
CA THR A 79 24.31 -43.01 -1.49
C THR A 79 23.32 -43.74 -2.42
N SER A 80 22.65 -43.10 -3.38
CA SER A 80 21.65 -43.79 -4.20
C SER A 80 21.33 -43.09 -5.55
N SER A 81 22.09 -43.43 -6.57
CA SER A 81 21.76 -43.13 -7.97
C SER A 81 20.43 -43.75 -8.47
N ARG A 82 19.84 -44.68 -7.71
CA ARG A 82 18.62 -45.45 -8.10
C ARG A 82 17.35 -44.63 -8.25
N SER A 83 17.08 -43.67 -7.35
CA SER A 83 15.81 -42.93 -7.36
C SER A 83 15.71 -41.91 -8.49
N LEU A 84 16.82 -41.38 -8.93
CA LEU A 84 16.89 -40.35 -9.97
C LEU A 84 16.59 -40.87 -11.37
N ILE A 85 17.09 -42.03 -11.68
CA ILE A 85 16.94 -42.68 -13.02
C ILE A 85 15.51 -43.20 -13.20
N LEU A 86 14.89 -43.70 -12.14
CA LEU A 86 13.46 -44.04 -12.08
C LEU A 86 12.58 -42.83 -12.36
N PHE A 87 12.95 -41.69 -11.85
CA PHE A 87 12.20 -40.44 -11.99
C PHE A 87 12.28 -39.81 -13.39
N LEU A 88 13.40 -40.02 -14.09
CA LEU A 88 13.62 -39.55 -15.46
C LEU A 88 12.96 -40.47 -16.53
N GLY A 89 12.16 -41.48 -16.11
CA GLY A 89 11.38 -42.33 -17.01
C GLY A 89 12.18 -43.39 -17.79
N LYS A 90 13.40 -43.67 -17.35
CA LYS A 90 14.13 -44.84 -17.85
C LYS A 90 13.71 -46.07 -17.08
N GLY A 91 13.29 -47.13 -17.79
CA GLY A 91 12.78 -48.34 -17.19
C GLY A 91 13.73 -48.98 -16.15
N THR A 92 13.16 -49.73 -15.23
CA THR A 92 13.84 -50.32 -14.06
C THR A 92 15.08 -51.16 -14.37
N ASP A 93 15.13 -51.75 -15.55
CA ASP A 93 16.23 -52.66 -15.92
C ASP A 93 17.50 -51.93 -16.34
N ALA A 94 17.37 -50.73 -16.92
CA ALA A 94 18.50 -49.89 -17.29
C ALA A 94 19.16 -49.22 -16.07
N VAL A 95 18.45 -49.17 -14.92
CA VAL A 95 18.88 -48.56 -13.66
C VAL A 95 19.87 -49.43 -12.91
N LEU A 96 19.78 -50.75 -13.04
CA LEU A 96 20.61 -51.71 -12.34
C LEU A 96 22.01 -51.86 -12.93
N GLU A 97 22.16 -51.67 -14.25
CA GLU A 97 23.42 -51.73 -14.96
C GLU A 97 24.21 -50.41 -15.02
N GLY A 98 23.52 -49.26 -14.89
CA GLY A 98 24.13 -47.93 -15.02
C GLY A 98 24.51 -47.24 -13.70
N ALA A 99 24.42 -47.92 -12.55
CA ALA A 99 24.62 -47.29 -11.23
C ALA A 99 26.12 -47.02 -10.88
N ALA A 100 27.04 -47.41 -11.74
CA ALA A 100 28.50 -47.29 -11.46
C ALA A 100 29.15 -45.99 -11.96
N ASP A 101 28.55 -45.27 -12.94
CA ASP A 101 29.16 -44.09 -13.57
C ASP A 101 28.20 -42.89 -13.66
N VAL A 102 28.02 -42.19 -12.57
CA VAL A 102 27.41 -40.81 -12.60
C VAL A 102 28.51 -39.84 -13.05
N THR A 103 28.43 -39.40 -14.31
CA THR A 103 29.42 -38.47 -14.86
C THR A 103 29.12 -37.04 -14.47
N ALA A 104 30.14 -36.17 -14.50
CA ALA A 104 29.99 -34.73 -14.27
C ALA A 104 28.92 -34.08 -15.19
N ASP A 105 28.67 -34.68 -16.35
CA ASP A 105 27.67 -34.26 -17.34
C ASP A 105 26.22 -34.54 -16.86
N ASP A 106 26.02 -35.60 -16.09
CA ASP A 106 24.71 -35.90 -15.49
C ASP A 106 24.39 -34.93 -14.31
N LEU A 107 25.39 -34.47 -13.57
CA LEU A 107 25.23 -33.44 -12.55
C LEU A 107 24.89 -32.07 -13.13
N THR A 108 25.48 -31.70 -14.27
CA THR A 108 25.17 -30.43 -14.95
C THR A 108 23.75 -30.46 -15.55
N LYS A 109 23.30 -31.59 -16.08
CA LYS A 109 21.92 -31.80 -16.53
C LYS A 109 20.93 -31.71 -15.39
N LEU A 110 21.24 -32.28 -14.22
CA LEU A 110 20.40 -32.18 -13.02
C LEU A 110 20.21 -30.75 -12.55
N ASN A 111 21.30 -29.98 -12.49
CA ASN A 111 21.26 -28.57 -12.11
C ASN A 111 20.43 -27.74 -13.10
N SER A 112 20.52 -28.04 -14.40
CA SER A 112 19.69 -27.36 -15.41
C SER A 112 18.21 -27.72 -15.26
N TRP A 113 17.86 -28.97 -14.96
CA TRP A 113 16.50 -29.42 -14.69
C TRP A 113 15.92 -28.82 -13.40
N SER A 114 16.68 -28.71 -12.34
CA SER A 114 16.27 -28.05 -11.08
C SER A 114 15.93 -26.57 -11.32
N SER A 115 16.73 -25.87 -12.12
CA SER A 115 16.50 -24.47 -12.48
C SER A 115 15.25 -24.30 -13.36
N ILE A 116 15.00 -25.21 -14.32
CA ILE A 116 13.81 -25.21 -15.14
C ILE A 116 12.54 -25.47 -14.29
N MET A 117 12.60 -26.42 -13.35
CA MET A 117 11.47 -26.71 -12.45
C MET A 117 11.17 -25.56 -11.50
N LEU A 118 12.19 -24.87 -11.02
CA LEU A 118 12.03 -23.65 -10.21
C LEU A 118 11.37 -22.53 -11.03
N LEU A 119 11.77 -22.37 -12.29
CA LEU A 119 11.15 -21.41 -13.21
C LEU A 119 9.68 -21.75 -13.46
N ILE A 120 9.35 -23.01 -13.75
CA ILE A 120 7.96 -23.48 -13.93
C ILE A 120 7.13 -23.22 -12.68
N ARG A 121 7.68 -23.48 -11.49
CA ARG A 121 7.01 -23.23 -10.22
C ARG A 121 6.72 -21.74 -10.02
N VAL A 122 7.70 -20.87 -10.26
CA VAL A 122 7.53 -19.41 -10.16
C VAL A 122 6.47 -18.92 -11.15
N VAL A 123 6.51 -19.39 -12.41
CA VAL A 123 5.53 -19.03 -13.45
C VAL A 123 4.13 -19.54 -13.08
N ALA A 124 4.01 -20.76 -12.54
CA ALA A 124 2.73 -21.32 -12.11
C ALA A 124 2.13 -20.55 -10.92
N ILE A 125 2.95 -20.18 -9.93
CA ILE A 125 2.51 -19.35 -8.79
C ILE A 125 2.08 -17.96 -9.28
N ALA A 126 2.90 -17.32 -10.12
CA ALA A 126 2.55 -16.02 -10.70
C ALA A 126 1.24 -16.09 -11.50
N GLY A 127 1.08 -17.16 -12.31
CA GLY A 127 -0.15 -17.41 -13.07
C GLY A 127 -1.38 -17.63 -12.18
N LEU A 128 -1.26 -18.39 -11.10
CA LEU A 128 -2.33 -18.61 -10.12
C LEU A 128 -2.75 -17.31 -9.43
N VAL A 129 -1.78 -16.50 -9.00
CA VAL A 129 -2.02 -15.23 -8.31
C VAL A 129 -2.67 -14.24 -9.27
N VAL A 130 -2.12 -14.07 -10.48
CA VAL A 130 -2.66 -13.16 -11.49
C VAL A 130 -4.06 -13.58 -11.95
N TYR A 131 -4.24 -14.86 -12.24
CA TYR A 131 -5.53 -15.37 -12.71
C TYR A 131 -6.59 -15.39 -11.60
N GLY A 132 -6.23 -15.80 -10.38
CA GLY A 132 -7.12 -15.77 -9.21
C GLY A 132 -7.61 -14.36 -8.89
N PHE A 133 -6.72 -13.38 -8.92
CA PHE A 133 -7.03 -11.97 -8.76
C PHE A 133 -7.97 -11.47 -9.88
N PHE A 134 -7.71 -11.87 -11.12
CA PHE A 134 -8.55 -11.51 -12.26
C PHE A 134 -9.96 -12.13 -12.16
N ALA A 135 -10.06 -13.40 -11.77
CA ALA A 135 -11.32 -14.06 -11.54
C ALA A 135 -12.11 -13.39 -10.39
N PHE A 136 -11.42 -13.01 -9.32
CA PHE A 136 -11.99 -12.30 -8.18
C PHE A 136 -12.55 -10.92 -8.60
N ILE A 137 -11.79 -10.12 -9.35
CA ILE A 137 -12.25 -8.83 -9.85
C ILE A 137 -13.47 -8.98 -10.77
N THR A 138 -13.47 -9.97 -11.68
CA THR A 138 -14.61 -10.17 -12.58
C THR A 138 -15.87 -10.60 -11.85
N LEU A 139 -15.74 -11.32 -10.73
CA LEU A 139 -16.86 -11.70 -9.87
C LEU A 139 -17.41 -10.50 -9.05
N LEU A 140 -16.52 -9.62 -8.61
CA LEU A 140 -16.87 -8.41 -7.83
C LEU A 140 -17.43 -7.27 -8.68
N GLN A 141 -17.21 -7.28 -10.01
CA GLN A 141 -17.69 -6.19 -10.85
C GLN A 141 -19.20 -6.01 -10.76
N PRO A 142 -19.71 -4.79 -10.46
CA PRO A 142 -21.13 -4.52 -10.40
C PRO A 142 -21.78 -4.71 -11.78
N LYS A 143 -23.04 -5.15 -11.78
CA LYS A 143 -23.82 -5.47 -13.00
C LYS A 143 -23.96 -4.31 -14.00
N ARG A 144 -23.66 -3.06 -13.59
CA ARG A 144 -23.75 -1.86 -14.44
C ARG A 144 -22.35 -1.42 -14.89
N ARG A 145 -21.96 -1.79 -16.11
CA ARG A 145 -20.78 -1.21 -16.79
C ARG A 145 -21.15 0.14 -17.42
N LYS A 146 -20.30 1.14 -17.25
CA LYS A 146 -20.42 2.38 -18.04
C LYS A 146 -20.22 2.06 -19.53
N PRO A 147 -21.02 2.63 -20.46
CA PRO A 147 -21.05 2.21 -21.86
C PRO A 147 -19.74 2.39 -22.65
N ASN A 148 -18.76 3.09 -22.11
CA ASN A 148 -17.54 3.48 -22.81
C ASN A 148 -16.25 2.75 -22.34
N ARG A 149 -16.36 1.65 -21.56
CA ARG A 149 -15.18 0.89 -21.09
C ARG A 149 -14.97 -0.39 -21.88
N SER A 150 -13.77 -0.53 -22.47
CA SER A 150 -13.32 -1.75 -23.11
C SER A 150 -12.89 -2.79 -22.07
N PHE A 151 -13.35 -4.04 -22.22
CA PHE A 151 -12.93 -5.15 -21.36
C PHE A 151 -11.40 -5.35 -21.36
N TRP A 152 -10.78 -5.30 -22.52
CA TRP A 152 -9.34 -5.48 -22.68
C TRP A 152 -8.52 -4.32 -22.10
N GLY A 153 -9.05 -3.09 -22.17
CA GLY A 153 -8.45 -1.93 -21.54
C GLY A 153 -8.47 -2.02 -20.01
N ASP A 154 -9.62 -2.40 -19.45
CA ASP A 154 -9.76 -2.60 -17.99
C ASP A 154 -8.85 -3.74 -17.51
N LEU A 155 -8.77 -4.84 -18.27
CA LEU A 155 -7.88 -5.95 -17.99
C LEU A 155 -6.41 -5.52 -17.95
N GLY A 156 -5.95 -4.77 -18.96
CA GLY A 156 -4.57 -4.29 -19.02
C GLY A 156 -4.22 -3.40 -17.81
N ILE A 157 -5.12 -2.46 -17.46
CA ILE A 157 -4.92 -1.56 -16.32
C ILE A 157 -4.87 -2.35 -15.00
N TYR A 158 -5.82 -3.26 -14.76
CA TYR A 158 -5.84 -4.03 -13.50
C TYR A 158 -4.65 -4.98 -13.39
N THR A 159 -4.21 -5.59 -14.49
CA THR A 159 -3.01 -6.44 -14.49
C THR A 159 -1.76 -5.63 -14.16
N LEU A 160 -1.60 -4.46 -14.78
CA LEU A 160 -0.49 -3.56 -14.49
C LEU A 160 -0.49 -3.12 -13.02
N LEU A 161 -1.64 -2.67 -12.52
CA LEU A 161 -1.79 -2.26 -11.13
C LEU A 161 -1.50 -3.40 -10.15
N PHE A 162 -1.92 -4.63 -10.49
CA PHE A 162 -1.65 -5.80 -9.68
C PHE A 162 -0.16 -6.14 -9.60
N ILE A 163 0.55 -6.11 -10.75
CA ILE A 163 2.01 -6.34 -10.77
C ILE A 163 2.73 -5.31 -9.89
N ILE A 164 2.36 -4.04 -10.02
CA ILE A 164 2.93 -2.97 -9.20
C ILE A 164 2.61 -3.20 -7.72
N ALA A 165 1.37 -3.56 -7.39
CA ALA A 165 0.95 -3.80 -6.01
C ALA A 165 1.71 -4.98 -5.37
N VAL A 166 1.91 -6.09 -6.10
CA VAL A 166 2.71 -7.23 -5.64
C VAL A 166 4.17 -6.83 -5.42
N ALA A 167 4.76 -6.10 -6.37
CA ALA A 167 6.14 -5.63 -6.24
C ALA A 167 6.32 -4.70 -5.02
N MET A 168 5.34 -3.80 -4.77
CA MET A 168 5.37 -2.91 -3.61
C MET A 168 5.07 -3.61 -2.28
N ALA A 169 4.24 -4.66 -2.29
CA ALA A 169 3.94 -5.44 -1.09
C ALA A 169 5.08 -6.40 -0.70
N PHE A 170 5.93 -6.80 -1.65
CA PHE A 170 6.98 -7.78 -1.43
C PHE A 170 7.94 -7.43 -0.27
N PRO A 171 8.49 -6.20 -0.15
CA PRO A 171 9.36 -5.84 0.98
C PRO A 171 8.66 -5.96 2.34
N MET A 172 7.35 -5.66 2.40
CA MET A 172 6.56 -5.78 3.62
C MET A 172 6.37 -7.25 4.01
N VAL A 173 5.97 -8.09 3.04
CA VAL A 173 5.82 -9.53 3.24
C VAL A 173 7.16 -10.15 3.65
N PHE A 174 8.24 -9.75 3.00
CA PHE A 174 9.59 -10.21 3.35
C PHE A 174 10.00 -9.81 4.78
N SER A 175 9.72 -8.57 5.21
CA SER A 175 10.00 -8.12 6.58
C SER A 175 9.21 -8.89 7.63
N ILE A 176 7.91 -9.17 7.35
CA ILE A 176 7.09 -10.00 8.23
C ILE A 176 7.64 -11.44 8.28
N ALA A 177 7.95 -12.03 7.14
CA ALA A 177 8.52 -13.37 7.07
C ALA A 177 9.88 -13.45 7.80
N ALA A 178 10.75 -12.46 7.61
CA ALA A 178 12.05 -12.38 8.26
C ALA A 178 11.92 -12.22 9.79
N SER A 179 10.92 -11.50 10.29
CA SER A 179 10.69 -11.35 11.73
C SER A 179 10.27 -12.66 12.42
N LEU A 180 9.74 -13.61 11.66
CA LEU A 180 9.30 -14.92 12.15
C LEU A 180 10.35 -16.03 11.92
N LYS A 181 11.50 -15.72 11.32
CA LYS A 181 12.57 -16.69 11.07
C LYS A 181 13.47 -16.84 12.28
N PRO A 182 13.83 -18.08 12.69
CA PRO A 182 14.89 -18.28 13.64
C PRO A 182 16.24 -17.85 13.04
N LEU A 183 17.23 -17.61 13.91
CA LEU A 183 18.52 -17.02 13.52
C LEU A 183 19.29 -17.89 12.51
N ASP A 184 19.20 -19.20 12.61
CA ASP A 184 19.84 -20.16 11.70
C ASP A 184 19.27 -20.13 10.28
N GLU A 185 17.97 -19.86 10.14
CA GLU A 185 17.33 -19.69 8.82
C GLU A 185 17.64 -18.35 8.15
N LEU A 186 17.91 -17.31 8.94
CA LEU A 186 18.23 -15.97 8.40
C LEU A 186 19.55 -15.94 7.64
N PHE A 187 20.50 -16.84 8.00
CA PHE A 187 21.83 -16.94 7.39
C PHE A 187 21.95 -18.05 6.35
N ARG A 188 20.88 -18.80 6.13
CA ARG A 188 20.89 -19.89 5.16
C ARG A 188 20.94 -19.35 3.72
N PHE A 189 21.88 -19.84 2.93
CA PHE A 189 21.98 -19.51 1.51
C PHE A 189 21.53 -20.70 0.64
N PRO A 190 20.69 -20.52 -0.38
CA PRO A 190 20.01 -19.28 -0.80
C PRO A 190 18.89 -18.88 0.18
N PRO A 191 18.65 -17.54 0.36
CA PRO A 191 17.66 -17.06 1.33
C PRO A 191 16.24 -17.43 0.86
N LYS A 192 15.52 -18.19 1.67
CA LYS A 192 14.11 -18.48 1.43
C LYS A 192 13.27 -17.23 1.80
N VAL A 193 12.14 -17.01 1.10
CA VAL A 193 11.25 -15.89 1.43
C VAL A 193 10.48 -16.19 2.73
N PHE A 194 9.88 -17.37 2.84
CA PHE A 194 9.10 -17.78 4.00
C PHE A 194 9.94 -18.62 4.99
N PRO A 195 9.63 -18.55 6.30
CA PRO A 195 10.26 -19.40 7.31
C PRO A 195 9.85 -20.88 7.11
N ASP A 196 10.79 -21.80 7.34
CA ASP A 196 10.50 -23.23 7.42
C ASP A 196 9.91 -23.56 8.81
N HIS A 197 10.43 -22.92 9.86
CA HIS A 197 9.97 -23.06 11.24
C HIS A 197 9.65 -21.67 11.84
N PRO A 198 8.40 -21.15 11.66
CA PRO A 198 8.06 -19.82 12.15
C PRO A 198 8.11 -19.78 13.68
N THR A 199 8.87 -18.83 14.24
CA THR A 199 9.00 -18.58 15.68
C THR A 199 8.69 -17.12 16.02
N PHE A 200 8.36 -16.85 17.29
CA PHE A 200 8.24 -15.49 17.83
C PHE A 200 9.47 -15.08 18.67
N ASP A 201 10.55 -15.84 18.58
CA ASP A 201 11.76 -15.61 19.39
C ASP A 201 12.35 -14.22 19.13
N ASN A 202 12.35 -13.75 17.88
CA ASN A 202 12.83 -12.41 17.55
C ASN A 202 12.07 -11.29 18.29
N PHE A 203 10.79 -11.48 18.58
CA PHE A 203 9.98 -10.52 19.34
C PHE A 203 10.24 -10.65 20.84
N SER A 204 10.39 -11.86 21.38
CA SER A 204 10.75 -12.09 22.78
C SER A 204 12.17 -11.60 23.07
N ASP A 205 13.13 -11.91 22.21
CA ASP A 205 14.50 -11.44 22.30
C ASP A 205 14.62 -9.92 22.20
N LEU A 206 13.77 -9.29 21.36
CA LEU A 206 13.68 -7.84 21.31
C LEU A 206 13.30 -7.25 22.66
N ILE A 207 12.27 -7.81 23.32
CA ILE A 207 11.83 -7.34 24.64
C ILE A 207 12.92 -7.57 25.69
N VAL A 208 13.57 -8.72 25.70
CA VAL A 208 14.64 -9.07 26.64
C VAL A 208 15.88 -8.21 26.40
N THR A 209 16.36 -8.13 25.15
CA THR A 209 17.59 -7.37 24.80
C THR A 209 17.40 -5.89 25.07
N MET A 210 16.23 -5.33 24.74
CA MET A 210 15.92 -3.92 24.99
C MET A 210 15.50 -3.66 26.45
N GLY A 211 15.03 -4.68 27.17
CA GLY A 211 14.77 -4.59 28.62
C GLY A 211 16.03 -4.52 29.46
N GLN A 212 17.12 -5.14 29.00
CA GLN A 212 18.44 -5.06 29.63
C GLN A 212 19.24 -3.81 29.20
N SER A 213 18.78 -3.10 28.17
CA SER A 213 19.40 -1.84 27.75
C SER A 213 19.07 -0.72 28.74
N TRP A 214 19.89 0.34 28.75
CA TRP A 214 19.70 1.50 29.62
C TRP A 214 18.30 2.14 29.53
N VAL A 215 17.65 2.03 28.33
CA VAL A 215 16.30 2.51 28.07
C VAL A 215 15.46 1.37 27.52
N PRO A 216 14.35 1.00 28.16
CA PRO A 216 13.47 -0.08 27.70
C PRO A 216 12.74 0.29 26.39
N PHE A 217 12.46 -0.70 25.54
CA PHE A 217 11.76 -0.52 24.28
C PHE A 217 10.42 0.23 24.39
N SER A 218 9.68 -0.05 25.46
CA SER A 218 8.42 0.64 25.75
C SER A 218 8.55 2.16 25.80
N ARG A 219 9.72 2.67 26.27
CA ARG A 219 9.96 4.11 26.36
C ARG A 219 10.03 4.76 24.99
N TYR A 220 10.75 4.15 24.03
CA TYR A 220 10.80 4.63 22.65
C TYR A 220 9.41 4.62 22.00
N LEU A 221 8.61 3.58 22.25
CA LEU A 221 7.24 3.47 21.74
C LEU A 221 6.36 4.59 22.31
N ILE A 222 6.36 4.78 23.65
CA ILE A 222 5.57 5.83 24.31
C ILE A 222 5.97 7.21 23.81
N ASN A 223 7.28 7.49 23.70
CA ASN A 223 7.76 8.76 23.16
C ASN A 223 7.24 9.02 21.75
N THR A 224 7.30 8.00 20.87
CA THR A 224 6.82 8.12 19.49
C THR A 224 5.32 8.35 19.43
N VAL A 225 4.54 7.60 20.23
CA VAL A 225 3.09 7.78 20.33
C VAL A 225 2.75 9.20 20.83
N PHE A 226 3.43 9.67 21.88
CA PHE A 226 3.24 11.01 22.44
C PHE A 226 3.53 12.11 21.43
N ILE A 227 4.72 12.06 20.79
CA ILE A 227 5.14 13.04 19.79
C ILE A 227 4.16 13.05 18.61
N THR A 228 3.78 11.86 18.12
CA THR A 228 2.87 11.72 16.99
C THR A 228 1.47 12.23 17.32
N PHE A 229 0.93 11.88 18.49
CA PHE A 229 -0.41 12.31 18.88
C PHE A 229 -0.47 13.83 19.10
N VAL A 230 0.43 14.38 19.93
CA VAL A 230 0.45 15.82 20.25
C VAL A 230 0.79 16.64 19.00
N GLY A 231 1.78 16.19 18.22
CA GLY A 231 2.19 16.85 16.98
C GLY A 231 1.09 16.87 15.93
N THR A 232 0.38 15.77 15.73
CA THR A 232 -0.73 15.68 14.77
C THR A 232 -1.91 16.54 15.22
N PHE A 233 -2.32 16.42 16.48
CA PHE A 233 -3.43 17.17 17.02
C PHE A 233 -3.18 18.69 16.91
N GLY A 234 -2.01 19.15 17.35
CA GLY A 234 -1.65 20.56 17.29
C GLY A 234 -1.51 21.06 15.84
N HIS A 235 -0.94 20.25 14.93
CA HIS A 235 -0.86 20.62 13.51
C HIS A 235 -2.25 20.80 12.88
N VAL A 236 -3.16 19.83 13.08
CA VAL A 236 -4.53 19.92 12.55
C VAL A 236 -5.25 21.13 13.13
N LEU A 237 -5.14 21.36 14.44
CA LEU A 237 -5.80 22.47 15.12
C LEU A 237 -5.31 23.82 14.57
N ILE A 238 -4.01 24.06 14.57
CA ILE A 238 -3.40 25.33 14.14
C ILE A 238 -3.64 25.55 12.64
N ALA A 239 -3.44 24.51 11.81
CA ALA A 239 -3.66 24.62 10.37
C ALA A 239 -5.12 24.92 10.04
N SER A 240 -6.09 24.28 10.74
CA SER A 240 -7.51 24.51 10.48
C SER A 240 -7.97 25.90 10.93
N MET A 241 -7.52 26.37 12.09
CA MET A 241 -7.86 27.73 12.55
C MET A 241 -7.29 28.80 11.62
N ALA A 242 -6.02 28.66 11.22
CA ALA A 242 -5.39 29.59 10.28
C ALA A 242 -6.05 29.53 8.89
N ALA A 243 -6.39 28.34 8.41
CA ALA A 243 -7.10 28.16 7.14
C ALA A 243 -8.50 28.78 7.16
N PHE A 244 -9.21 28.67 8.26
CA PHE A 244 -10.54 29.30 8.42
C PHE A 244 -10.47 30.82 8.25
N VAL A 245 -9.53 31.47 8.94
CA VAL A 245 -9.33 32.92 8.82
C VAL A 245 -8.91 33.28 7.39
N LEU A 246 -7.96 32.57 6.79
CA LEU A 246 -7.45 32.85 5.44
C LEU A 246 -8.45 32.57 4.32
N SER A 247 -9.48 31.73 4.55
CA SER A 247 -10.47 31.34 3.56
C SER A 247 -11.76 32.12 3.62
N LYS A 248 -12.13 32.64 4.81
CA LYS A 248 -13.43 33.23 5.08
C LYS A 248 -13.40 34.71 5.41
N TYR A 249 -12.23 35.25 5.72
CA TYR A 249 -12.06 36.65 6.09
C TYR A 249 -11.09 37.34 5.16
N ASP A 250 -11.51 38.48 4.59
CA ASP A 250 -10.62 39.35 3.83
C ASP A 250 -9.90 40.33 4.78
N PHE A 251 -8.62 40.15 4.94
CA PHE A 251 -7.78 41.05 5.72
C PHE A 251 -6.51 41.44 4.95
N PRO A 252 -5.96 42.64 5.19
CA PRO A 252 -4.77 43.11 4.49
C PRO A 252 -3.59 42.18 4.77
N GLY A 253 -2.93 41.70 3.69
CA GLY A 253 -1.78 40.79 3.81
C GLY A 253 -2.12 39.30 3.71
N GLY A 254 -3.38 38.88 3.85
CA GLY A 254 -3.78 37.45 3.82
C GLY A 254 -3.34 36.73 2.54
N LYS A 255 -3.52 37.34 1.38
CA LYS A 255 -3.06 36.80 0.08
C LYS A 255 -1.53 36.68 0.01
N GLY A 256 -0.81 37.66 0.55
CA GLY A 256 0.67 37.65 0.62
C GLY A 256 1.17 36.53 1.54
N PHE A 257 0.59 36.39 2.72
CA PHE A 257 0.91 35.31 3.65
C PHE A 257 0.68 33.94 3.03
N PHE A 258 -0.47 33.73 2.37
CA PHE A 258 -0.73 32.45 1.73
C PHE A 258 0.25 32.15 0.60
N LYS A 259 0.70 33.17 -0.16
CA LYS A 259 1.74 33.00 -1.19
C LYS A 259 3.05 32.51 -0.56
N ILE A 260 3.41 33.00 0.62
CA ILE A 260 4.61 32.52 1.35
C ILE A 260 4.44 31.06 1.74
N VAL A 261 3.25 30.65 2.23
CA VAL A 261 2.95 29.24 2.58
C VAL A 261 3.08 28.33 1.35
N VAL A 262 2.53 28.74 0.20
CA VAL A 262 2.66 27.98 -1.06
C VAL A 262 4.11 27.88 -1.51
N THR A 263 4.88 28.98 -1.39
CA THR A 263 6.31 28.96 -1.69
C THR A 263 7.07 28.02 -0.74
N ALA A 264 6.69 27.99 0.54
CA ALA A 264 7.32 27.10 1.53
C ALA A 264 7.15 25.60 1.20
N LEU A 265 6.07 25.22 0.49
CA LEU A 265 5.90 23.84 0.00
C LEU A 265 6.97 23.40 -1.02
N MET A 266 7.62 24.34 -1.67
CA MET A 266 8.69 24.04 -2.65
C MET A 266 10.02 23.68 -1.96
N PHE A 267 10.18 24.01 -0.68
CA PHE A 267 11.40 23.71 0.08
C PHE A 267 11.30 22.32 0.72
N THR A 268 12.28 21.49 0.42
CA THR A 268 12.39 20.16 1.03
C THR A 268 12.94 20.24 2.44
N GLY A 269 12.65 19.24 3.28
CA GLY A 269 13.16 19.14 4.64
C GLY A 269 14.69 19.14 4.74
N TYR A 270 15.39 18.71 3.69
CA TYR A 270 16.85 18.75 3.63
C TYR A 270 17.40 20.18 3.61
N VAL A 271 16.74 21.08 2.87
CA VAL A 271 17.14 22.49 2.79
C VAL A 271 16.80 23.24 4.09
N THR A 272 15.65 22.95 4.66
CA THR A 272 15.16 23.64 5.89
C THR A 272 15.74 23.04 7.17
N GLY A 273 16.38 21.86 7.11
CA GLY A 273 16.88 21.15 8.27
C GLY A 273 17.90 21.94 9.11
N ILE A 274 18.91 22.52 8.46
CA ILE A 274 19.95 23.33 9.12
C ILE A 274 19.38 24.61 9.72
N PRO A 275 18.63 25.45 8.98
CA PRO A 275 17.97 26.63 9.57
C PRO A 275 17.05 26.28 10.76
N ASN A 276 16.24 25.24 10.65
CA ASN A 276 15.39 24.78 11.74
C ASN A 276 16.21 24.41 13.00
N PHE A 277 17.31 23.66 12.83
CA PHE A 277 18.17 23.30 13.94
C PHE A 277 18.76 24.54 14.63
N VAL A 278 19.23 25.53 13.86
CA VAL A 278 19.78 26.78 14.40
C VAL A 278 18.73 27.56 15.18
N ILE A 279 17.50 27.65 14.65
CA ILE A 279 16.40 28.34 15.34
C ILE A 279 16.06 27.60 16.65
N MET A 280 15.88 26.27 16.63
CA MET A 280 15.59 25.47 17.80
C MET A 280 16.70 25.57 18.86
N SER A 281 17.96 25.60 18.43
CA SER A 281 19.11 25.81 19.32
C SER A 281 19.08 27.17 20.01
N LYS A 282 18.79 28.24 19.23
CA LYS A 282 18.64 29.60 19.82
C LYS A 282 17.46 29.73 20.76
N MET A 283 16.37 28.99 20.50
CA MET A 283 15.21 28.93 21.39
C MET A 283 15.43 28.07 22.63
N GLY A 284 16.54 27.34 22.72
CA GLY A 284 16.84 26.47 23.87
C GLY A 284 15.94 25.21 23.98
N ILE A 285 15.25 24.84 22.87
CA ILE A 285 14.32 23.70 22.88
C ILE A 285 14.96 22.37 22.42
N ILE A 286 16.26 22.40 22.05
CA ILE A 286 17.01 21.18 21.75
C ILE A 286 16.97 20.25 22.95
N ASP A 287 16.93 18.95 22.68
CA ASP A 287 16.78 17.87 23.68
C ASP A 287 15.44 17.87 24.43
N THR A 288 14.40 18.42 23.82
CA THR A 288 13.02 18.33 24.29
C THR A 288 12.10 17.75 23.23
N TYR A 289 10.93 17.24 23.60
CA TYR A 289 9.91 16.81 22.64
C TYR A 289 9.42 17.96 21.75
N PHE A 290 9.47 19.20 22.24
CA PHE A 290 9.08 20.38 21.50
C PHE A 290 9.97 20.63 20.27
N ALA A 291 11.23 20.19 20.27
CA ALA A 291 12.10 20.26 19.11
C ALA A 291 11.56 19.48 17.89
N VAL A 292 10.71 18.48 18.10
CA VAL A 292 10.06 17.70 17.05
C VAL A 292 8.63 18.19 16.80
N ILE A 293 7.89 18.52 17.87
CA ILE A 293 6.47 18.87 17.82
C ILE A 293 6.24 20.25 17.19
N LEU A 294 7.02 21.27 17.57
CA LEU A 294 6.79 22.64 17.09
C LEU A 294 7.00 22.81 15.57
N PRO A 295 8.05 22.24 14.94
CA PRO A 295 8.17 22.25 13.50
C PRO A 295 7.01 21.56 12.77
N ALA A 296 6.42 20.51 13.36
CA ALA A 296 5.27 19.81 12.80
C ALA A 296 4.01 20.71 12.77
N PHE A 297 3.81 21.56 13.80
CA PHE A 297 2.69 22.51 13.81
C PHE A 297 2.76 23.50 12.65
N ALA A 298 3.97 23.87 12.24
CA ALA A 298 4.22 24.84 11.16
C ALA A 298 4.27 24.19 9.76
N ALA A 299 3.93 22.91 9.60
CA ALA A 299 4.01 22.23 8.32
C ALA A 299 3.03 22.85 7.30
N PRO A 300 3.51 23.42 6.18
CA PRO A 300 2.69 24.24 5.28
C PRO A 300 1.63 23.46 4.52
N ILE A 301 1.79 22.13 4.37
CA ILE A 301 0.84 21.27 3.66
C ILE A 301 -0.53 21.24 4.36
N GLY A 302 -0.56 21.27 5.69
CA GLY A 302 -1.80 21.28 6.46
C GLY A 302 -2.64 22.53 6.19
N LEU A 303 -2.02 23.69 6.30
CA LEU A 303 -2.67 24.97 6.03
C LEU A 303 -3.16 25.07 4.57
N PHE A 304 -2.33 24.63 3.63
CA PHE A 304 -2.68 24.64 2.20
C PHE A 304 -3.93 23.79 1.92
N LEU A 305 -3.93 22.54 2.36
CA LEU A 305 -5.06 21.63 2.12
C LEU A 305 -6.33 22.12 2.81
N MET A 306 -6.24 22.50 4.10
CA MET A 306 -7.40 23.00 4.83
C MET A 306 -8.02 24.23 4.17
N LYS A 307 -7.19 25.18 3.73
CA LYS A 307 -7.67 26.39 3.05
C LYS A 307 -8.41 26.05 1.77
N GLN A 308 -7.87 25.15 0.92
CA GLN A 308 -8.52 24.74 -0.33
C GLN A 308 -9.90 24.12 -0.09
N PHE A 309 -10.04 23.30 0.95
CA PHE A 309 -11.34 22.71 1.30
C PHE A 309 -12.30 23.74 1.90
N MET A 310 -11.82 24.60 2.79
CA MET A 310 -12.66 25.65 3.39
C MET A 310 -13.13 26.70 2.38
N GLU A 311 -12.34 27.01 1.35
CA GLU A 311 -12.74 27.88 0.23
C GLU A 311 -13.92 27.32 -0.56
N SER A 312 -14.07 26.01 -0.63
CA SER A 312 -15.19 25.37 -1.34
C SER A 312 -16.53 25.44 -0.59
N LEU A 313 -16.51 25.79 0.71
CA LEU A 313 -17.74 25.96 1.48
C LEU A 313 -18.43 27.28 1.11
N PRO A 314 -19.76 27.28 0.84
CA PRO A 314 -20.52 28.50 0.55
C PRO A 314 -20.48 29.47 1.73
N ASN A 315 -20.22 30.76 1.47
CA ASN A 315 -20.23 31.79 2.52
C ASN A 315 -21.64 31.99 3.12
N SER A 316 -22.69 31.71 2.35
CA SER A 316 -24.08 31.76 2.84
C SER A 316 -24.34 30.91 4.08
N LEU A 317 -23.60 29.79 4.28
CA LEU A 317 -23.69 28.97 5.50
C LEU A 317 -23.18 29.73 6.74
N ILE A 318 -22.11 30.48 6.56
CA ILE A 318 -21.50 31.28 7.62
C ILE A 318 -22.35 32.50 7.94
N GLU A 319 -22.85 33.18 6.90
CA GLU A 319 -23.73 34.34 7.02
C GLU A 319 -25.05 33.96 7.72
N ALA A 320 -25.67 32.83 7.36
CA ALA A 320 -26.86 32.33 8.06
C ALA A 320 -26.59 32.05 9.54
N ALA A 321 -25.45 31.44 9.88
CA ALA A 321 -25.08 31.19 11.25
C ALA A 321 -24.84 32.49 12.04
N HIS A 322 -24.28 33.52 11.43
CA HIS A 322 -24.16 34.85 12.07
C HIS A 322 -25.53 35.49 12.33
N LEU A 323 -26.48 35.34 11.40
CA LEU A 323 -27.85 35.82 11.57
C LEU A 323 -28.56 35.09 12.72
N ASP A 324 -28.23 33.81 12.95
CA ASP A 324 -28.70 33.00 14.07
C ASP A 324 -27.96 33.35 15.40
N GLY A 325 -27.04 34.32 15.39
CA GLY A 325 -26.30 34.78 16.58
C GLY A 325 -25.14 33.85 16.99
N ALA A 326 -24.68 32.96 16.10
CA ALA A 326 -23.55 32.10 16.41
C ALA A 326 -22.23 32.89 16.38
N GLY A 327 -21.41 32.74 17.43
CA GLY A 327 -20.06 33.31 17.49
C GLY A 327 -19.07 32.48 16.65
N GLU A 328 -17.92 33.09 16.28
CA GLU A 328 -16.90 32.54 15.40
C GLU A 328 -16.44 31.11 15.77
N MET A 329 -16.17 30.87 17.04
CA MET A 329 -15.73 29.56 17.53
C MET A 329 -16.84 28.50 17.40
N ARG A 330 -18.11 28.88 17.54
CA ARG A 330 -19.22 27.97 17.32
C ARG A 330 -19.38 27.66 15.84
N ILE A 331 -19.24 28.65 14.96
CA ILE A 331 -19.25 28.46 13.50
C ILE A 331 -18.12 27.53 13.09
N PHE A 332 -16.91 27.78 13.57
CA PHE A 332 -15.74 26.96 13.29
C PHE A 332 -15.95 25.49 13.66
N TRP A 333 -16.33 25.20 14.92
CA TRP A 333 -16.44 23.82 15.42
C TRP A 333 -17.70 23.10 14.96
N SER A 334 -18.84 23.81 14.88
CA SER A 334 -20.13 23.15 14.62
C SER A 334 -20.53 23.14 13.15
N ILE A 335 -19.97 24.03 12.34
CA ILE A 335 -20.33 24.15 10.91
C ILE A 335 -19.13 23.82 10.02
N VAL A 336 -18.01 24.52 10.19
CA VAL A 336 -16.88 24.41 9.26
C VAL A 336 -16.16 23.07 9.42
N MET A 337 -15.71 22.71 10.62
CA MET A 337 -14.93 21.49 10.85
C MET A 337 -15.64 20.20 10.47
N PRO A 338 -16.94 19.99 10.72
CA PRO A 338 -17.66 18.82 10.25
C PRO A 338 -17.76 18.72 8.72
N ASN A 339 -17.93 19.87 8.04
CA ASN A 339 -18.06 19.93 6.58
C ASN A 339 -16.73 19.71 5.86
N VAL A 340 -15.58 20.03 6.49
CA VAL A 340 -14.24 19.77 5.92
C VAL A 340 -13.59 18.50 6.50
N LYS A 341 -14.42 17.57 6.99
CA LYS A 341 -13.95 16.30 7.57
C LYS A 341 -12.93 15.55 6.70
N PRO A 342 -13.11 15.39 5.37
CA PRO A 342 -12.11 14.71 4.54
C PRO A 342 -10.74 15.40 4.58
N ALA A 343 -10.70 16.73 4.62
CA ALA A 343 -9.44 17.49 4.63
C ALA A 343 -8.64 17.27 5.90
N TRP A 344 -9.25 17.48 7.09
CA TRP A 344 -8.50 17.33 8.34
C TRP A 344 -8.13 15.88 8.64
N LEU A 345 -8.91 14.88 8.18
CA LEU A 345 -8.52 13.48 8.25
C LEU A 345 -7.30 13.20 7.37
N THR A 346 -7.25 13.73 6.13
CA THR A 346 -6.09 13.59 5.24
C THR A 346 -4.83 14.20 5.85
N ILE A 347 -4.94 15.39 6.42
CA ILE A 347 -3.81 16.05 7.10
C ILE A 347 -3.37 15.23 8.32
N SER A 348 -4.32 14.70 9.11
CA SER A 348 -4.02 13.83 10.24
C SER A 348 -3.19 12.61 9.81
N ILE A 349 -3.56 11.96 8.71
CA ILE A 349 -2.83 10.80 8.19
C ILE A 349 -1.40 11.19 7.77
N PHE A 350 -1.22 12.31 7.03
CA PHE A 350 0.10 12.79 6.64
C PHE A 350 0.96 13.16 7.84
N SER A 351 0.38 13.82 8.84
CA SER A 351 1.09 14.21 10.07
C SER A 351 1.51 12.98 10.89
N VAL A 352 0.59 12.03 11.08
CA VAL A 352 0.92 10.77 11.77
C VAL A 352 2.03 10.04 11.04
N GLN A 353 1.94 9.90 9.71
CA GLN A 353 2.94 9.19 8.92
C GLN A 353 4.31 9.89 9.00
N SER A 354 4.36 11.21 8.93
CA SER A 354 5.59 11.99 9.04
C SER A 354 6.22 11.87 10.44
N LEU A 355 5.43 12.10 11.49
CA LEU A 355 5.92 12.11 12.88
C LEU A 355 6.30 10.70 13.37
N TRP A 356 5.52 9.69 13.00
CA TRP A 356 5.78 8.30 13.35
C TRP A 356 7.13 7.80 12.78
N ASN A 357 7.47 8.22 11.57
CA ASN A 357 8.71 7.84 10.90
C ASN A 357 9.88 8.82 11.19
N THR A 358 9.68 9.80 12.07
CA THR A 358 10.72 10.79 12.35
C THR A 358 11.84 10.20 13.18
N ASN A 359 13.06 10.29 12.66
CA ASN A 359 14.27 10.08 13.44
C ASN A 359 14.67 11.37 14.13
N ALA A 360 14.41 11.46 15.44
CA ALA A 360 14.67 12.65 16.23
C ALA A 360 16.12 12.75 16.76
N ALA A 361 17.03 11.87 16.36
CA ALA A 361 18.39 11.78 16.90
C ALA A 361 19.21 13.07 16.70
N THR A 362 18.91 13.85 15.68
CA THR A 362 19.61 15.12 15.42
C THR A 362 19.27 16.22 16.41
N VAL A 363 18.04 16.22 16.96
CA VAL A 363 17.51 17.26 17.86
C VAL A 363 17.31 16.79 19.30
N ILE A 364 17.20 15.47 19.52
CA ILE A 364 17.09 14.84 20.84
C ILE A 364 18.37 14.07 21.13
N ARG A 365 19.10 14.49 22.17
CA ARG A 365 20.38 13.89 22.60
C ARG A 365 20.17 12.81 23.66
N THR A 366 19.29 13.10 24.63
CA THR A 366 18.99 12.20 25.76
C THR A 366 18.31 10.93 25.26
N GLU A 367 18.93 9.76 25.55
CA GLU A 367 18.48 8.45 25.08
C GLU A 367 17.02 8.14 25.45
N SER A 368 16.61 8.45 26.68
CA SER A 368 15.27 8.18 27.19
C SER A 368 14.16 8.97 26.52
N LYS A 369 14.48 9.97 25.68
CA LYS A 369 13.52 10.80 24.94
C LYS A 369 13.45 10.46 23.44
N LYS A 370 14.32 9.59 22.97
CA LYS A 370 14.40 9.26 21.54
C LYS A 370 13.20 8.44 21.03
N THR A 371 13.06 8.38 19.71
CA THR A 371 11.91 7.76 19.04
C THR A 371 12.16 6.29 18.68
N LEU A 372 11.10 5.57 18.29
CA LEU A 372 11.12 4.17 17.88
C LEU A 372 12.01 3.94 16.64
N VAL A 373 12.01 4.88 15.69
CA VAL A 373 12.87 4.80 14.48
C VAL A 373 14.36 4.83 14.87
N TYR A 374 14.72 5.60 15.88
CA TYR A 374 16.08 5.58 16.43
C TYR A 374 16.43 4.21 17.04
N ALA A 375 15.51 3.63 17.83
CA ALA A 375 15.74 2.28 18.39
C ALA A 375 15.96 1.24 17.29
N LEU A 376 15.18 1.30 16.19
CA LEU A 376 15.39 0.46 15.01
C LEU A 376 16.80 0.61 14.43
N GLN A 377 17.30 1.83 14.28
CA GLN A 377 18.65 2.08 13.78
C GLN A 377 19.74 1.53 14.72
N GLN A 378 19.55 1.63 16.03
CA GLN A 378 20.47 1.06 17.01
C GLN A 378 20.53 -0.47 16.96
N ILE A 379 19.38 -1.12 16.74
CA ILE A 379 19.33 -2.57 16.59
C ILE A 379 20.01 -2.99 15.29
N GLN A 380 19.76 -2.28 14.18
CA GLN A 380 20.42 -2.54 12.91
C GLN A 380 21.94 -2.32 12.98
N ALA A 381 22.40 -1.32 13.72
CA ALA A 381 23.81 -1.07 13.95
C ALA A 381 24.50 -2.20 14.76
N GLY A 382 23.74 -3.03 15.45
CA GLY A 382 24.23 -4.20 16.15
C GLY A 382 24.69 -5.35 15.27
N GLY A 383 24.62 -5.18 13.94
CA GLY A 383 25.13 -6.10 12.93
C GLY A 383 24.22 -7.29 12.63
N ILE A 384 24.80 -8.25 11.94
CA ILE A 384 24.09 -9.40 11.35
C ILE A 384 23.35 -10.24 12.41
N ALA A 385 23.93 -10.41 13.59
CA ALA A 385 23.32 -11.21 14.67
C ALA A 385 21.95 -10.66 15.16
N ARG A 386 21.64 -9.38 14.90
CA ARG A 386 20.38 -8.73 15.28
C ARG A 386 19.40 -8.54 14.12
N THR A 387 19.66 -9.17 12.97
CA THR A 387 18.80 -9.02 11.78
C THR A 387 17.36 -9.44 12.03
N GLY A 388 17.11 -10.53 12.78
CA GLY A 388 15.77 -10.98 13.14
C GLY A 388 15.05 -9.98 14.05
N GLN A 389 15.74 -9.46 15.07
CA GLN A 389 15.19 -8.41 15.96
C GLN A 389 14.92 -7.11 15.20
N ALA A 390 15.80 -6.72 14.26
CA ALA A 390 15.57 -5.56 13.39
C ALA A 390 14.34 -5.74 12.49
N ALA A 391 14.10 -6.94 11.96
CA ALA A 391 12.89 -7.26 11.22
C ALA A 391 11.65 -7.19 12.12
N ALA A 392 11.71 -7.68 13.37
CA ALA A 392 10.59 -7.59 14.32
C ALA A 392 10.25 -6.12 14.65
N VAL A 393 11.23 -5.25 14.90
CA VAL A 393 10.98 -3.81 15.11
C VAL A 393 10.40 -3.15 13.86
N THR A 394 10.91 -3.52 12.68
CA THR A 394 10.39 -3.00 11.41
C THR A 394 8.91 -3.34 11.26
N VAL A 395 8.49 -4.55 11.61
CA VAL A 395 7.07 -4.95 11.63
C VAL A 395 6.26 -4.08 12.59
N VAL A 396 6.74 -3.83 13.80
CA VAL A 396 6.06 -2.94 14.77
C VAL A 396 5.95 -1.51 14.23
N VAL A 397 7.02 -0.98 13.63
CA VAL A 397 7.03 0.38 13.06
C VAL A 397 6.03 0.52 11.92
N MET A 398 5.93 -0.49 11.04
CA MET A 398 5.02 -0.40 9.89
C MET A 398 3.55 -0.69 10.22
N LEU A 399 3.26 -1.33 11.36
CA LEU A 399 1.91 -1.72 11.74
C LEU A 399 0.99 -0.51 11.90
N VAL A 400 1.47 0.56 12.55
CA VAL A 400 0.67 1.76 12.83
C VAL A 400 0.31 2.52 11.56
N PRO A 401 1.23 2.89 10.65
CA PRO A 401 0.88 3.53 9.39
C PRO A 401 -0.09 2.71 8.53
N ILE A 402 0.09 1.39 8.48
CA ILE A 402 -0.81 0.49 7.73
C ILE A 402 -2.21 0.48 8.35
N THR A 403 -2.31 0.35 9.67
CA THR A 403 -3.60 0.34 10.37
C THR A 403 -4.35 1.65 10.14
N ILE A 404 -3.67 2.79 10.26
CA ILE A 404 -4.25 4.11 10.00
C ILE A 404 -4.71 4.22 8.54
N PHE A 405 -3.89 3.77 7.60
CA PHE A 405 -4.27 3.80 6.18
C PHE A 405 -5.52 2.94 5.90
N ILE A 406 -5.58 1.72 6.44
CA ILE A 406 -6.74 0.82 6.27
C ILE A 406 -8.02 1.45 6.86
N LEU A 407 -7.93 2.08 8.04
CA LEU A 407 -9.08 2.71 8.69
C LEU A 407 -9.59 3.94 7.94
N PHE A 408 -8.70 4.71 7.31
CA PHE A 408 -9.03 6.01 6.72
C PHE A 408 -8.93 6.07 5.18
N GLN A 409 -8.64 4.95 4.49
CA GLN A 409 -8.50 4.92 3.03
C GLN A 409 -9.72 5.46 2.27
N GLY A 410 -10.93 5.24 2.79
CA GLY A 410 -12.16 5.75 2.16
C GLY A 410 -12.18 7.28 2.07
N GLN A 411 -11.78 7.96 3.14
CA GLN A 411 -11.74 9.42 3.20
C GLN A 411 -10.65 10.02 2.29
N ILE A 412 -9.51 9.32 2.14
CA ILE A 412 -8.45 9.74 1.22
C ILE A 412 -8.96 9.72 -0.23
N VAL A 413 -9.64 8.64 -0.62
CA VAL A 413 -10.19 8.49 -1.97
C VAL A 413 -11.28 9.54 -2.24
N GLU A 414 -12.15 9.83 -1.27
CA GLU A 414 -13.18 10.87 -1.37
C GLU A 414 -12.55 12.26 -1.57
N THR A 415 -11.51 12.58 -0.80
CA THR A 415 -10.77 13.85 -0.92
C THR A 415 -10.15 14.03 -2.30
N MET A 416 -9.54 12.97 -2.84
CA MET A 416 -8.93 13.01 -4.18
C MET A 416 -9.98 13.12 -5.29
N SER A 417 -11.14 12.47 -5.14
CA SER A 417 -12.20 12.53 -6.14
C SER A 417 -12.89 13.89 -6.20
N SER A 418 -13.04 14.56 -5.07
CA SER A 418 -13.65 15.89 -5.00
C SER A 418 -12.74 16.99 -5.54
N SER A 419 -11.42 16.82 -5.46
CA SER A 419 -10.45 17.77 -6.03
C SER A 419 -10.33 17.69 -7.56
N GLY A 420 -10.67 16.53 -8.16
CA GLY A 420 -10.60 16.30 -9.61
C GLY A 420 -11.87 16.64 -10.40
N LEU A 421 -12.95 17.06 -9.75
CA LEU A 421 -14.26 17.35 -10.40
C LEU A 421 -14.50 18.86 -10.62
N LYS A 422 -13.47 19.68 -10.57
CA LYS A 422 -13.58 21.14 -10.81
C LYS A 422 -13.22 21.55 -12.25
N ASP A 423 -13.63 20.74 -13.25
CA ASP A 423 -13.65 21.14 -14.67
C ASP A 423 -15.04 20.95 -15.26
#